data_2fa9f3f85a9dc5663512b398043cfd29
#
_entry.id   2fa9f3f85a9dc5663512b398043cfd29
#
_cell.length_a   1.000
_cell.length_b   1.000
_cell.length_c   1.000
_cell.angle_alpha   90.00
_cell.angle_beta   90.00
_cell.angle_gamma   90.00
#
_symmetry.space_group_name_H-M   'P 1'
#
loop_
_entity.id
_entity.type
_entity.pdbx_description
1 polymer ?
#
loop_
_entity_poly.entity_id
_entity_poly.type
_entity_poly.pdbx_seq_one_letter_code
_entity_poly.pdbx_strand_id
1 'polypeptide(L)' 'VKEEIEESFKREAEIDARHIRVEVTDHTAKLYGHVHSLHEARAARAAAAAAPGVAAVDSHLLVSP' A
#
# COMPACT_ATOMS: atom_id res chain seq x y z
N VAL A 1 -11.80 3.22 4.41
CA VAL A 1 -10.96 2.34 3.57
C VAL A 1 -9.49 2.71 3.67
N LYS A 2 -9.17 3.98 3.49
CA LYS A 2 -7.78 4.45 3.58
C LYS A 2 -7.16 4.12 4.93
N GLU A 3 -7.89 4.35 6.02
CA GLU A 3 -7.41 4.10 7.38
C GLU A 3 -7.13 2.63 7.61
N GLU A 4 -7.95 1.76 7.07
CA GLU A 4 -7.79 0.31 7.20
C GLU A 4 -6.54 -0.17 6.48
N ILE A 5 -6.25 0.40 5.32
CA ILE A 5 -5.04 0.09 4.57
C ILE A 5 -3.81 0.56 5.35
N GLU A 6 -3.85 1.77 5.89
CA GLU A 6 -2.75 2.31 6.67
C GLU A 6 -2.50 1.50 7.95
N GLU A 7 -3.57 1.04 8.60
CA GLU A 7 -3.44 0.15 9.76
C GLU A 7 -2.81 -1.18 9.38
N SER A 8 -3.20 -1.73 8.22
CA SER A 8 -2.62 -2.96 7.72
C SER A 8 -1.13 -2.81 7.46
N PHE A 9 -0.71 -1.68 6.90
CA PHE A 9 0.69 -1.38 6.66
C PHE A 9 1.49 -1.34 7.95
N LYS A 10 0.94 -0.75 9.01
CA LYS A 10 1.61 -0.67 10.30
C LYS A 10 1.82 -2.03 10.94
N ARG A 11 0.93 -2.99 10.66
CA ARG A 11 1.04 -4.34 11.22
C ARG A 11 2.00 -5.23 10.46
N GLU A 12 2.33 -4.88 9.21
CA GLU A 12 3.23 -5.67 8.39
C GLU A 12 4.67 -5.24 8.62
N ALA A 13 5.49 -6.15 9.14
CA ALA A 13 6.90 -5.87 9.41
C ALA A 13 7.69 -5.59 8.14
N GLU A 14 7.23 -6.11 6.99
CA GLU A 14 7.90 -5.95 5.70
C GLU A 14 7.62 -4.61 5.04
N ILE A 15 6.65 -3.86 5.56
CA ILE A 15 6.22 -2.59 4.97
C ILE A 15 6.63 -1.45 5.87
N ASP A 16 7.34 -0.48 5.32
CA ASP A 16 7.65 0.74 6.04
C ASP A 16 6.55 1.77 5.74
N ALA A 17 5.55 1.81 6.59
CA ALA A 17 4.37 2.67 6.41
C ALA A 17 4.70 4.15 6.36
N ARG A 18 5.85 4.56 6.90
CA ARG A 18 6.26 5.97 6.91
C ARG A 18 6.59 6.49 5.52
N HIS A 19 6.93 5.60 4.59
CA HIS A 19 7.36 5.96 3.25
C HIS A 19 6.30 5.67 2.18
N ILE A 20 5.12 5.23 2.60
CA ILE A 20 4.04 4.89 1.68
C ILE A 20 2.82 5.74 1.97
N ARG A 21 2.30 6.38 0.94
CA ARG A 21 1.07 7.16 1.03
C ARG A 21 -0.04 6.44 0.27
N VAL A 22 -1.24 6.43 0.86
CA VAL A 22 -2.42 5.79 0.29
C VAL A 22 -3.46 6.84 -0.02
N GLU A 23 -4.04 6.77 -1.20
CA GLU A 23 -5.22 7.54 -1.56
C GLU A 23 -6.26 6.59 -2.14
N VAL A 24 -7.52 6.75 -1.74
CA VAL A 24 -8.61 5.92 -2.23
C VAL A 24 -9.62 6.79 -2.95
N THR A 25 -9.89 6.47 -4.21
CA THR A 25 -10.86 7.17 -5.03
C THR A 25 -11.61 6.15 -5.88
N ASP A 26 -12.95 6.20 -5.86
CA ASP A 26 -13.80 5.29 -6.65
C ASP A 26 -13.43 3.82 -6.45
N HIS A 27 -13.23 3.41 -5.19
CA HIS A 27 -12.86 2.04 -4.81
C HIS A 27 -11.50 1.59 -5.36
N THR A 28 -10.69 2.53 -5.84
CA THR A 28 -9.32 2.26 -6.27
C THR A 28 -8.35 2.80 -5.24
N ALA A 29 -7.48 1.94 -4.72
CA ALA A 29 -6.42 2.33 -3.81
C ALA A 29 -5.18 2.69 -4.64
N LYS A 30 -4.71 3.92 -4.49
CA LYS A 30 -3.50 4.40 -5.14
C LYS A 30 -2.39 4.48 -4.11
N LEU A 31 -1.27 3.85 -4.40
CA LEU A 31 -0.12 3.79 -3.51
C LEU A 31 1.01 4.63 -4.08
N TYR A 32 1.56 5.51 -3.26
CA TYR A 32 2.68 6.39 -3.62
C TYR A 32 3.78 6.27 -2.60
N GLY A 33 4.99 6.46 -3.03
CA GLY A 33 6.14 6.55 -2.15
C GLY A 33 7.30 5.66 -2.57
N HIS A 34 8.16 5.37 -1.61
CA HIS A 34 9.37 4.60 -1.82
C HIS A 34 9.34 3.32 -0.99
N VAL A 35 9.77 2.24 -1.60
CA VAL A 35 9.95 0.97 -0.92
C VAL A 35 11.40 0.50 -1.11
N HIS A 36 11.86 -0.37 -0.22
CA HIS A 36 13.25 -0.81 -0.22
C HIS A 36 13.49 -2.02 -1.12
N SER A 37 12.43 -2.71 -1.50
CA SER A 37 12.54 -3.90 -2.34
C SER A 37 11.25 -4.15 -3.09
N LEU A 38 11.34 -4.99 -4.11
CA LEU A 38 10.15 -5.45 -4.83
C LEU A 38 9.23 -6.26 -3.92
N HIS A 39 9.82 -6.98 -2.96
CA HIS A 39 9.06 -7.74 -1.98
C HIS A 39 8.17 -6.83 -1.14
N GLU A 40 8.70 -5.70 -0.68
CA GLU A 40 7.94 -4.70 0.05
C GLU A 40 6.81 -4.12 -0.81
N ALA A 41 7.10 -3.82 -2.07
CA ALA A 41 6.09 -3.29 -2.98
C ALA A 41 4.92 -4.27 -3.16
N ARG A 42 5.23 -5.56 -3.30
CA ARG A 42 4.20 -6.59 -3.42
C ARG A 42 3.39 -6.76 -2.15
N ALA A 43 4.05 -6.69 -0.99
CA ALA A 43 3.37 -6.78 0.29
C ALA A 43 2.41 -5.61 0.50
N ALA A 44 2.83 -4.40 0.15
CA ALA A 44 1.98 -3.21 0.25
C ALA A 44 0.76 -3.33 -0.69
N ARG A 45 0.98 -3.77 -1.91
CA ARG A 45 -0.09 -3.96 -2.88
C ARG A 45 -1.09 -5.02 -2.41
N ALA A 46 -0.60 -6.13 -1.88
CA ALA A 46 -1.47 -7.20 -1.38
C ALA A 46 -2.29 -6.73 -0.18
N ALA A 47 -1.68 -5.98 0.73
CA ALA A 47 -2.38 -5.43 1.88
C ALA A 47 -3.49 -4.47 1.46
N ALA A 48 -3.22 -3.61 0.48
CA ALA A 48 -4.21 -2.69 -0.04
C ALA A 48 -5.36 -3.43 -0.74
N ALA A 49 -5.04 -4.46 -1.51
CA ALA A 49 -6.04 -5.23 -2.24
C ALA A 49 -6.96 -6.02 -1.30
N ALA A 50 -6.47 -6.39 -0.12
CA ALA A 50 -7.25 -7.14 0.84
C ALA A 50 -8.19 -6.26 1.67
N ALA A 51 -8.08 -4.95 1.60
CA ALA A 51 -8.90 -4.05 2.41
C ALA A 51 -10.35 -4.05 1.91
N PRO A 52 -11.34 -4.05 2.82
CA PRO A 52 -12.74 -3.97 2.42
C PRO A 52 -13.01 -2.68 1.64
N GLY A 53 -13.79 -2.79 0.58
CA GLY A 53 -14.16 -1.64 -0.24
C GLY A 53 -13.17 -1.29 -1.34
N VAL A 54 -12.06 -2.01 -1.45
CA VAL A 54 -11.10 -1.80 -2.52
C VAL A 54 -11.38 -2.77 -3.66
N ALA A 55 -11.67 -2.25 -4.84
CA ALA A 55 -11.92 -3.04 -6.03
C ALA A 55 -10.67 -3.17 -6.91
N ALA A 56 -9.76 -2.19 -6.84
CA ALA A 56 -8.54 -2.20 -7.63
C ALA A 56 -7.42 -1.50 -6.88
N VAL A 57 -6.18 -1.84 -7.21
CA VAL A 57 -5.00 -1.19 -6.64
C VAL A 57 -4.14 -0.65 -7.79
N ASP A 58 -3.82 0.62 -7.70
CA ASP A 58 -2.94 1.30 -8.64
C ASP A 58 -1.66 1.66 -7.89
N SER A 59 -0.59 0.92 -8.15
CA SER A 59 0.66 1.07 -7.42
C SER A 59 1.63 1.97 -8.18
N HIS A 60 2.00 3.07 -7.53
CA HIS A 60 3.00 4.01 -8.03
C HIS A 60 4.23 4.02 -7.11
N LEU A 61 4.52 2.88 -6.50
CA LEU A 61 5.65 2.76 -5.59
C LEU A 61 6.97 2.66 -6.37
N LEU A 62 7.97 3.38 -5.88
CA LEU A 62 9.31 3.35 -6.45
C LEU A 62 10.19 2.47 -5.57
N VAL A 63 10.87 1.52 -6.21
CA VAL A 63 11.81 0.65 -5.50
C VAL A 63 13.15 1.37 -5.43
N SER A 64 13.61 1.63 -4.21
CA SER A 64 14.87 2.32 -3.95
C SER A 64 15.62 1.53 -2.88
N PRO A 65 16.57 0.67 -3.30
CA PRO A 65 17.32 -0.16 -2.36
C PRO A 65 18.19 0.62 -1.40
#